data_9b23f3dd4fcc3c560b5d11c505371a45
#
_entry.id   9b23f3dd4fcc3c560b5d11c505371a45
#
_cell.length_a   1.000
_cell.length_b   1.000
_cell.length_c   1.000
_cell.angle_alpha   90.00
_cell.angle_beta   90.00
_cell.angle_gamma   90.00
#
_symmetry.space_group_name_H-M   'P 1'
#
loop_
_entity.id
_entity.type
_entity.pdbx_description
1 polymer ?
#
loop_
_entity_poly.entity_id
_entity_poly.type
_entity_poly.pdbx_seq_one_letter_code
_entity_poly.pdbx_strand_id
1 'polypeptide(L)'
;MPLSKSRDLHGAAPDRSAVALLLIDWINDLEFDSGAKLLPHALKAAKATAALRKRAKEAGVPVIYCNDNFGRWRSDFRATLEHVLKDGVRGQPVAELLAPDEHDYFVLKPKHSGFHSTTLEVLLAHLDARTLILTGIAGNFCVLFTAQDAYMRDFKLVVPRDCIASEDEADNRYALEHMAKTCKADTGPSSAIDFSKSCTADTSRSSRSSLDRPSRSAGG
;
A
#
# COMPACT_ATOMS: atom_id res chain seq x y z
N MET A 1 -25.25 13.74 12.19
CA MET A 1 -25.69 12.34 11.97
C MET A 1 -25.19 11.49 13.11
N PRO A 2 -26.00 10.63 13.73
CA PRO A 2 -25.51 9.73 14.76
C PRO A 2 -24.55 8.74 14.09
N LEU A 3 -23.35 8.60 14.65
CA LEU A 3 -22.37 7.58 14.27
C LEU A 3 -23.07 6.22 14.30
N SER A 4 -23.11 5.51 13.17
CA SER A 4 -23.62 4.14 13.15
C SER A 4 -22.76 3.34 14.11
N LYS A 5 -23.37 2.74 15.14
CA LYS A 5 -22.66 1.85 16.04
C LYS A 5 -22.08 0.72 15.18
N SER A 6 -20.75 0.66 15.08
CA SER A 6 -20.07 -0.49 14.48
C SER A 6 -20.56 -1.74 15.23
N ARG A 7 -21.11 -2.71 14.49
CA ARG A 7 -21.55 -3.98 15.06
C ARG A 7 -20.39 -4.90 15.35
N ASP A 8 -19.22 -4.56 14.84
CA ASP A 8 -17.99 -5.34 15.01
C ASP A 8 -16.93 -4.47 15.68
N LEU A 9 -16.56 -4.82 16.89
CA LEU A 9 -15.48 -4.17 17.64
C LEU A 9 -14.09 -4.57 17.12
N HIS A 10 -14.01 -5.54 16.20
CA HIS A 10 -12.76 -6.10 15.70
C HIS A 10 -12.33 -5.54 14.35
N GLY A 11 -12.83 -4.39 13.98
CA GLY A 11 -12.36 -3.62 12.84
C GLY A 11 -13.36 -3.56 11.70
N ALA A 12 -13.60 -2.35 11.27
CA ALA A 12 -14.33 -2.08 10.05
C ALA A 12 -13.33 -1.94 8.89
N ALA A 13 -12.86 -3.07 8.37
CA ALA A 13 -12.36 -3.13 7.01
C ALA A 13 -13.51 -3.71 6.17
N PRO A 14 -14.43 -2.86 5.67
CA PRO A 14 -15.61 -3.36 4.94
C PRO A 14 -15.25 -3.91 3.57
N ASP A 15 -14.06 -3.57 3.08
CA ASP A 15 -13.60 -3.93 1.76
C ASP A 15 -13.06 -5.36 1.74
N ARG A 16 -13.23 -6.03 0.61
CA ARG A 16 -12.63 -7.32 0.28
C ARG A 16 -12.06 -7.23 -1.11
N SER A 17 -10.74 -7.42 -1.25
CA SER A 17 -10.09 -7.35 -2.55
C SER A 17 -8.80 -8.17 -2.56
N ALA A 18 -8.64 -8.98 -3.60
CA ALA A 18 -7.39 -9.72 -3.82
C ALA A 18 -6.18 -8.81 -4.11
N VAL A 19 -6.42 -7.53 -4.36
CA VAL A 19 -5.40 -6.51 -4.67
C VAL A 19 -5.53 -5.36 -3.69
N ALA A 20 -4.41 -4.83 -3.21
CA ALA A 20 -4.35 -3.59 -2.46
C ALA A 20 -3.30 -2.64 -3.07
N LEU A 21 -3.60 -1.34 -3.11
CA LEU A 21 -2.69 -0.30 -3.55
C LEU A 21 -2.07 0.38 -2.34
N LEU A 22 -0.73 0.29 -2.21
CA LEU A 22 0.03 0.92 -1.14
C LEU A 22 0.67 2.23 -1.63
N LEU A 23 0.43 3.29 -0.89
CA LEU A 23 1.02 4.61 -1.05
C LEU A 23 2.04 4.83 0.06
N ILE A 24 3.34 4.63 -0.25
CA ILE A 24 4.41 4.61 0.74
C ILE A 24 5.07 5.98 0.80
N ASP A 25 5.03 6.63 1.97
CA ASP A 25 5.65 7.93 2.30
C ASP A 25 5.32 9.09 1.34
N TRP A 26 4.18 9.04 0.66
CA TRP A 26 3.75 10.14 -0.19
C TRP A 26 3.37 11.41 0.60
N ILE A 27 2.94 11.26 1.85
CA ILE A 27 2.66 12.39 2.74
C ILE A 27 3.95 12.69 3.51
N ASN A 28 4.78 13.56 2.94
CA ASN A 28 6.13 13.87 3.39
C ASN A 28 6.43 15.35 3.18
N ASP A 29 7.05 16.00 4.15
CA ASP A 29 7.42 17.41 4.07
C ASP A 29 8.61 17.67 3.13
N LEU A 30 9.44 16.64 2.85
CA LEU A 30 10.67 16.70 2.07
C LEU A 30 11.69 17.73 2.61
N GLU A 31 11.63 18.06 3.92
CA GLU A 31 12.52 19.00 4.57
C GLU A 31 13.77 18.30 5.15
N PHE A 32 14.39 17.44 4.35
CA PHE A 32 15.68 16.80 4.63
C PHE A 32 16.69 17.16 3.52
N ASP A 33 17.98 16.89 3.77
CA ASP A 33 19.09 17.39 2.93
C ASP A 33 18.93 17.11 1.43
N SER A 34 18.46 15.92 1.06
CA SER A 34 18.25 15.52 -0.33
C SER A 34 16.82 15.74 -0.84
N GLY A 35 15.91 16.26 -0.02
CA GLY A 35 14.52 16.47 -0.39
C GLY A 35 14.32 17.34 -1.63
N ALA A 36 15.18 18.35 -1.82
CA ALA A 36 15.17 19.20 -3.01
C ALA A 36 15.50 18.43 -4.30
N LYS A 37 16.37 17.41 -4.22
CA LYS A 37 16.70 16.53 -5.35
C LYS A 37 15.55 15.55 -5.65
N LEU A 38 14.92 15.04 -4.60
CA LEU A 38 13.82 14.09 -4.73
C LEU A 38 12.54 14.74 -5.31
N LEU A 39 12.25 15.99 -4.96
CA LEU A 39 10.99 16.66 -5.31
C LEU A 39 10.60 16.56 -6.81
N PRO A 40 11.45 16.89 -7.79
CA PRO A 40 11.06 16.82 -9.21
C PRO A 40 10.70 15.38 -9.64
N HIS A 41 11.42 14.38 -9.15
CA HIS A 41 11.14 12.97 -9.41
C HIS A 41 9.85 12.52 -8.72
N ALA A 42 9.66 12.91 -7.46
CA ALA A 42 8.46 12.64 -6.68
C ALA A 42 7.21 13.25 -7.32
N LEU A 43 7.26 14.50 -7.80
CA LEU A 43 6.13 15.14 -8.49
C LEU A 43 5.73 14.40 -9.78
N LYS A 44 6.71 13.94 -10.56
CA LYS A 44 6.45 13.16 -11.76
C LYS A 44 5.75 11.83 -11.42
N ALA A 45 6.27 11.13 -10.43
CA ALA A 45 5.72 9.84 -10.01
C ALA A 45 4.37 10.00 -9.28
N ALA A 46 4.16 11.08 -8.50
CA ALA A 46 2.90 11.39 -7.84
C ALA A 46 1.75 11.60 -8.84
N LYS A 47 2.00 12.27 -9.98
CA LYS A 47 1.00 12.43 -11.05
C LYS A 47 0.56 11.09 -11.63
N ALA A 48 1.49 10.18 -11.90
CA ALA A 48 1.18 8.83 -12.37
C ALA A 48 0.45 8.02 -11.30
N THR A 49 0.88 8.14 -10.04
CA THR A 49 0.23 7.48 -8.88
C THR A 49 -1.19 7.99 -8.67
N ALA A 50 -1.45 9.29 -8.81
CA ALA A 50 -2.79 9.86 -8.70
C ALA A 50 -3.74 9.28 -9.76
N ALA A 51 -3.28 9.15 -11.01
CA ALA A 51 -4.04 8.52 -12.08
C ALA A 51 -4.30 7.02 -11.80
N LEU A 52 -3.28 6.31 -11.29
CA LEU A 52 -3.41 4.91 -10.89
C LEU A 52 -4.39 4.75 -9.73
N ARG A 53 -4.28 5.58 -8.67
CA ARG A 53 -5.17 5.59 -7.51
C ARG A 53 -6.63 5.80 -7.92
N LYS A 54 -6.89 6.73 -8.84
CA LYS A 54 -8.25 6.95 -9.36
C LYS A 54 -8.82 5.66 -9.96
N ARG A 55 -8.09 5.00 -10.87
CA ARG A 55 -8.54 3.75 -11.49
C ARG A 55 -8.69 2.61 -10.47
N ALA A 56 -7.80 2.53 -9.49
CA ALA A 56 -7.88 1.54 -8.42
C ALA A 56 -9.18 1.70 -7.61
N LYS A 57 -9.52 2.93 -7.21
CA LYS A 57 -10.77 3.25 -6.50
C LYS A 57 -12.01 2.94 -7.34
N GLU A 58 -12.02 3.31 -8.61
CA GLU A 58 -13.11 2.99 -9.55
C GLU A 58 -13.32 1.46 -9.68
N ALA A 59 -12.27 0.68 -9.47
CA ALA A 59 -12.31 -0.79 -9.48
C ALA A 59 -12.55 -1.42 -8.09
N GLY A 60 -12.81 -0.63 -7.04
CA GLY A 60 -13.02 -1.13 -5.69
C GLY A 60 -11.75 -1.68 -5.02
N VAL A 61 -10.57 -1.29 -5.49
CA VAL A 61 -9.29 -1.69 -4.88
C VAL A 61 -8.98 -0.76 -3.69
N PRO A 62 -8.80 -1.32 -2.48
CA PRO A 62 -8.50 -0.53 -1.30
C PRO A 62 -7.13 0.16 -1.42
N VAL A 63 -7.10 1.41 -0.96
CA VAL A 63 -5.90 2.25 -0.95
C VAL A 63 -5.41 2.38 0.48
N ILE A 64 -4.13 2.11 0.70
CA ILE A 64 -3.49 2.11 2.02
C ILE A 64 -2.29 3.05 2.00
N TYR A 65 -2.34 4.09 2.81
CA TYR A 65 -1.20 4.95 3.06
C TYR A 65 -0.30 4.32 4.12
N CYS A 66 0.95 4.03 3.73
CA CYS A 66 1.98 3.51 4.64
C CYS A 66 3.01 4.62 4.87
N ASN A 67 2.83 5.42 5.90
CA ASN A 67 3.63 6.62 6.11
C ASN A 67 4.56 6.47 7.30
N ASP A 68 5.78 7.01 7.17
CA ASP A 68 6.70 7.12 8.28
C ASP A 68 6.11 8.00 9.40
N ASN A 69 6.40 7.67 10.65
CA ASN A 69 6.02 8.47 11.79
C ASN A 69 7.04 9.59 12.11
N PHE A 70 8.14 9.68 11.32
CA PHE A 70 9.24 10.66 11.49
C PHE A 70 9.83 10.69 12.91
N GLY A 71 9.78 9.57 13.65
CA GLY A 71 10.19 9.51 15.05
C GLY A 71 9.29 10.27 16.01
N ARG A 72 8.14 10.73 15.57
CA ARG A 72 7.17 11.50 16.38
C ARG A 72 6.13 10.56 17.01
N TRP A 73 6.49 9.89 18.09
CA TRP A 73 5.63 8.93 18.79
C TRP A 73 4.37 9.53 19.44
N ARG A 74 4.24 10.86 19.44
CA ARG A 74 3.05 11.59 19.93
C ARG A 74 2.27 12.26 18.81
N SER A 75 2.50 11.86 17.56
CA SER A 75 1.79 12.37 16.39
C SER A 75 0.96 11.26 15.76
N ASP A 76 0.03 11.65 14.91
CA ASP A 76 -0.78 10.75 14.11
C ASP A 76 -0.71 11.13 12.63
N PHE A 77 -1.34 10.32 11.77
CA PHE A 77 -1.34 10.55 10.33
C PHE A 77 -2.02 11.87 9.94
N ARG A 78 -3.07 12.28 10.67
CA ARG A 78 -3.80 13.53 10.38
C ARG A 78 -2.94 14.75 10.68
N ALA A 79 -2.24 14.74 11.81
CA ALA A 79 -1.32 15.82 12.15
C ALA A 79 -0.18 15.94 11.13
N THR A 80 0.34 14.81 10.63
CA THR A 80 1.35 14.81 9.55
C THR A 80 0.78 15.37 8.25
N LEU A 81 -0.41 14.93 7.85
CA LEU A 81 -1.09 15.43 6.65
C LEU A 81 -1.37 16.93 6.74
N GLU A 82 -1.86 17.40 7.88
CA GLU A 82 -2.15 18.82 8.11
C GLU A 82 -0.88 19.67 8.02
N HIS A 83 0.21 19.24 8.65
CA HIS A 83 1.52 19.88 8.54
C HIS A 83 1.96 19.98 7.07
N VAL A 84 1.95 18.87 6.33
CA VAL A 84 2.43 18.87 4.95
C VAL A 84 1.57 19.74 4.03
N LEU A 85 0.25 19.80 4.26
CA LEU A 85 -0.67 20.57 3.40
C LEU A 85 -0.76 22.06 3.75
N LYS A 86 -0.43 22.47 5.00
CA LYS A 86 -0.72 23.84 5.47
C LYS A 86 0.50 24.67 5.81
N ASP A 87 1.65 24.07 6.10
CA ASP A 87 2.80 24.81 6.62
C ASP A 87 3.78 25.28 5.54
N GLY A 88 3.42 25.14 4.26
CA GLY A 88 4.22 25.66 3.14
C GLY A 88 5.52 24.89 2.92
N VAL A 89 5.57 23.62 3.29
CA VAL A 89 6.74 22.75 3.16
C VAL A 89 6.96 22.30 1.71
N ARG A 90 8.18 21.86 1.42
CA ARG A 90 8.61 21.45 0.07
C ARG A 90 7.75 20.32 -0.51
N GLY A 91 7.29 19.39 0.32
CA GLY A 91 6.48 18.25 -0.07
C GLY A 91 5.01 18.55 -0.36
N GLN A 92 4.52 19.75 -0.03
CA GLN A 92 3.12 20.12 -0.19
C GLN A 92 2.55 19.80 -1.58
N PRO A 93 3.19 20.16 -2.71
CA PRO A 93 2.63 19.88 -4.04
C PRO A 93 2.48 18.38 -4.36
N VAL A 94 3.27 17.52 -3.73
CA VAL A 94 3.14 16.05 -3.84
C VAL A 94 1.94 15.57 -3.04
N ALA A 95 1.82 16.03 -1.79
CA ALA A 95 0.72 15.67 -0.90
C ALA A 95 -0.64 16.14 -1.43
N GLU A 96 -0.72 17.30 -2.06
CA GLU A 96 -1.95 17.82 -2.69
C GLU A 96 -2.46 16.88 -3.81
N LEU A 97 -1.56 16.31 -4.62
CA LEU A 97 -1.92 15.34 -5.66
C LEU A 97 -2.45 14.01 -5.09
N LEU A 98 -2.01 13.65 -3.91
CA LEU A 98 -2.24 12.35 -3.28
C LEU A 98 -2.89 12.47 -1.89
N ALA A 99 -3.61 13.56 -1.63
CA ALA A 99 -4.34 13.71 -0.37
C ALA A 99 -5.33 12.56 -0.19
N PRO A 100 -5.32 11.89 0.99
CA PRO A 100 -6.24 10.81 1.27
C PRO A 100 -7.68 11.32 1.40
N ASP A 101 -8.64 10.46 1.14
CA ASP A 101 -10.04 10.70 1.48
C ASP A 101 -10.50 9.82 2.66
N GLU A 102 -11.77 9.95 3.05
CA GLU A 102 -12.34 9.27 4.21
C GLU A 102 -12.42 7.75 4.10
N HIS A 103 -12.29 7.20 2.88
CA HIS A 103 -12.34 5.77 2.60
C HIS A 103 -10.95 5.12 2.52
N ASP A 104 -9.88 5.92 2.57
CA ASP A 104 -8.52 5.41 2.50
C ASP A 104 -8.04 4.91 3.86
N TYR A 105 -7.35 3.78 3.86
CA TYR A 105 -6.70 3.23 5.04
C TYR A 105 -5.35 3.90 5.27
N PHE A 106 -4.88 3.87 6.52
CA PHE A 106 -3.53 4.34 6.82
C PHE A 106 -2.84 3.46 7.86
N VAL A 107 -1.52 3.36 7.74
CA VAL A 107 -0.61 2.68 8.65
C VAL A 107 0.60 3.57 8.88
N LEU A 108 0.92 3.85 10.13
CA LEU A 108 2.17 4.53 10.48
C LEU A 108 3.26 3.51 10.74
N LYS A 109 4.39 3.69 10.09
CA LYS A 109 5.55 2.82 10.19
C LYS A 109 6.71 3.51 10.92
N PRO A 110 7.38 2.82 11.85
CA PRO A 110 8.52 3.40 12.59
C PRO A 110 9.85 3.25 11.86
N LYS A 111 9.89 2.51 10.76
CA LYS A 111 11.07 2.19 9.95
C LYS A 111 10.68 2.10 8.47
N HIS A 112 11.66 1.86 7.61
CA HIS A 112 11.49 1.88 6.15
C HIS A 112 10.40 0.95 5.63
N SER A 113 10.35 -0.30 6.10
CA SER A 113 9.32 -1.24 5.65
C SER A 113 7.95 -0.94 6.25
N GLY A 114 6.91 -0.96 5.41
CA GLY A 114 5.51 -0.87 5.83
C GLY A 114 5.07 -2.00 6.74
N PHE A 115 5.78 -3.13 6.76
CA PHE A 115 5.46 -4.29 7.60
C PHE A 115 6.15 -4.25 8.96
N HIS A 116 7.25 -3.49 9.10
CA HIS A 116 8.06 -3.53 10.31
C HIS A 116 7.32 -2.93 11.51
N SER A 117 6.91 -3.79 12.44
CA SER A 117 6.22 -3.40 13.69
C SER A 117 4.97 -2.54 13.45
N THR A 118 4.18 -2.89 12.42
CA THR A 118 2.94 -2.20 12.06
C THR A 118 1.75 -3.16 12.01
N THR A 119 0.56 -2.61 11.82
CA THR A 119 -0.68 -3.36 11.63
C THR A 119 -0.95 -3.72 10.17
N LEU A 120 -0.03 -3.43 9.23
CA LEU A 120 -0.25 -3.63 7.79
C LEU A 120 -0.62 -5.08 7.45
N GLU A 121 0.11 -6.05 8.00
CA GLU A 121 -0.14 -7.47 7.73
C GLU A 121 -1.54 -7.92 8.18
N VAL A 122 -1.97 -7.44 9.34
CA VAL A 122 -3.33 -7.72 9.87
C VAL A 122 -4.39 -7.09 8.98
N LEU A 123 -4.19 -5.84 8.54
CA LEU A 123 -5.10 -5.15 7.63
C LEU A 123 -5.21 -5.89 6.29
N LEU A 124 -4.09 -6.27 5.68
CA LEU A 124 -4.08 -7.00 4.42
C LEU A 124 -4.78 -8.37 4.53
N ALA A 125 -4.65 -9.05 5.66
CA ALA A 125 -5.38 -10.29 5.93
C ALA A 125 -6.90 -10.05 6.03
N HIS A 126 -7.35 -8.97 6.67
CA HIS A 126 -8.78 -8.60 6.71
C HIS A 126 -9.35 -8.26 5.32
N LEU A 127 -8.54 -7.66 4.46
CA LEU A 127 -8.90 -7.32 3.08
C LEU A 127 -8.89 -8.55 2.14
N ASP A 128 -8.35 -9.70 2.56
CA ASP A 128 -8.03 -10.87 1.73
C ASP A 128 -7.05 -10.57 0.59
N ALA A 129 -6.18 -9.58 0.76
CA ALA A 129 -5.23 -9.18 -0.26
C ALA A 129 -4.18 -10.26 -0.51
N ARG A 130 -3.84 -10.47 -1.79
CA ARG A 130 -2.82 -11.42 -2.27
C ARG A 130 -1.80 -10.76 -3.19
N THR A 131 -2.18 -9.64 -3.78
CA THR A 131 -1.34 -8.86 -4.68
C THR A 131 -1.23 -7.44 -4.14
N LEU A 132 -0.02 -6.93 -4.04
CA LEU A 132 0.24 -5.57 -3.62
C LEU A 132 0.79 -4.76 -4.79
N ILE A 133 0.17 -3.61 -5.03
CA ILE A 133 0.71 -2.59 -5.93
C ILE A 133 1.43 -1.58 -5.04
N LEU A 134 2.76 -1.50 -5.16
CA LEU A 134 3.59 -0.63 -4.33
C LEU A 134 3.95 0.64 -5.10
N THR A 135 3.66 1.78 -4.50
CA THR A 135 4.05 3.10 -5.02
C THR A 135 4.68 3.90 -3.89
N GLY A 136 5.50 4.88 -4.20
CA GLY A 136 6.05 5.68 -3.10
C GLY A 136 7.45 6.24 -3.30
N ILE A 137 7.96 6.79 -2.21
CA ILE A 137 9.30 7.35 -2.02
C ILE A 137 9.95 6.82 -0.73
N ALA A 138 11.29 6.68 -0.63
CA ALA A 138 12.14 6.59 -1.81
C ALA A 138 12.10 5.16 -2.34
N GLY A 139 12.17 5.01 -3.68
CA GLY A 139 12.12 3.72 -4.37
C GLY A 139 13.18 2.73 -3.90
N ASN A 140 14.40 3.23 -3.66
CA ASN A 140 15.56 2.46 -3.19
C ASN A 140 15.62 2.25 -1.67
N PHE A 141 14.65 2.81 -0.92
CA PHE A 141 14.53 2.63 0.54
C PHE A 141 13.17 2.07 0.92
N CYS A 142 12.21 2.90 1.30
CA CYS A 142 10.96 2.45 1.88
C CYS A 142 10.16 1.52 0.95
N VAL A 143 10.15 1.79 -0.36
CA VAL A 143 9.48 0.91 -1.33
C VAL A 143 10.20 -0.42 -1.44
N LEU A 144 11.53 -0.41 -1.60
CA LEU A 144 12.35 -1.62 -1.70
C LEU A 144 12.24 -2.51 -0.45
N PHE A 145 12.37 -1.92 0.76
CA PHE A 145 12.24 -2.67 2.02
C PHE A 145 10.83 -3.27 2.18
N THR A 146 9.80 -2.51 1.81
CA THR A 146 8.42 -3.01 1.84
C THR A 146 8.21 -4.14 0.83
N ALA A 147 8.79 -4.05 -0.36
CA ALA A 147 8.71 -5.09 -1.37
C ALA A 147 9.38 -6.40 -0.93
N GLN A 148 10.55 -6.32 -0.29
CA GLN A 148 11.24 -7.49 0.25
C GLN A 148 10.43 -8.17 1.35
N ASP A 149 9.90 -7.39 2.28
CA ASP A 149 9.07 -7.92 3.38
C ASP A 149 7.75 -8.51 2.86
N ALA A 150 7.14 -7.91 1.85
CA ALA A 150 5.95 -8.42 1.19
C ALA A 150 6.24 -9.75 0.45
N TYR A 151 7.37 -9.83 -0.25
CA TYR A 151 7.80 -11.05 -0.93
C TYR A 151 7.99 -12.22 0.05
N MET A 152 8.63 -11.98 1.20
CA MET A 152 8.82 -12.99 2.24
C MET A 152 7.50 -13.45 2.91
N ARG A 153 6.40 -12.74 2.66
CA ARG A 153 5.03 -13.06 3.10
C ARG A 153 4.15 -13.60 1.97
N ASP A 154 4.78 -14.03 0.87
CA ASP A 154 4.13 -14.66 -0.29
C ASP A 154 3.15 -13.75 -1.05
N PHE A 155 3.24 -12.42 -0.91
CA PHE A 155 2.47 -11.51 -1.75
C PHE A 155 3.02 -11.46 -3.17
N LYS A 156 2.12 -11.40 -4.16
CA LYS A 156 2.46 -11.01 -5.52
C LYS A 156 2.68 -9.51 -5.57
N LEU A 157 3.73 -9.08 -6.28
CA LEU A 157 4.14 -7.68 -6.29
C LEU A 157 4.04 -7.06 -7.68
N VAL A 158 3.47 -5.87 -7.71
CA VAL A 158 3.48 -4.95 -8.84
C VAL A 158 4.09 -3.64 -8.35
N VAL A 159 5.18 -3.21 -8.97
CA VAL A 159 5.86 -1.95 -8.61
C VAL A 159 5.97 -1.10 -9.88
N PRO A 160 4.93 -0.32 -10.20
CA PRO A 160 4.92 0.44 -11.45
C PRO A 160 6.09 1.43 -11.50
N ARG A 161 6.95 1.31 -12.52
CA ARG A 161 8.17 2.10 -12.63
C ARG A 161 7.97 3.61 -12.67
N ASP A 162 6.79 4.05 -13.07
CA ASP A 162 6.37 5.44 -13.16
C ASP A 162 5.67 5.95 -11.86
N CYS A 163 5.49 5.09 -10.87
CA CYS A 163 4.82 5.40 -9.59
C CYS A 163 5.77 5.29 -8.38
N ILE A 164 7.07 5.23 -8.60
CA ILE A 164 8.09 5.34 -7.54
C ILE A 164 9.13 6.37 -7.91
N ALA A 165 9.76 6.97 -6.92
CA ALA A 165 10.85 7.92 -7.14
C ALA A 165 11.94 7.76 -6.08
N SER A 166 13.18 8.02 -6.49
CA SER A 166 14.36 8.15 -5.64
C SER A 166 15.03 9.48 -5.91
N GLU A 167 16.00 9.85 -5.10
CA GLU A 167 16.77 11.10 -5.25
C GLU A 167 17.59 11.10 -6.54
N ASP A 168 17.95 9.92 -7.02
CA ASP A 168 18.70 9.69 -8.23
C ASP A 168 17.99 8.66 -9.13
N GLU A 169 17.98 8.91 -10.44
CA GLU A 169 17.36 7.98 -11.40
C GLU A 169 18.11 6.64 -11.50
N ALA A 170 19.42 6.64 -11.24
CA ALA A 170 20.22 5.41 -11.22
C ALA A 170 19.82 4.52 -10.05
N ASP A 171 19.65 5.10 -8.86
CA ASP A 171 19.18 4.39 -7.67
C ASP A 171 17.76 3.86 -7.85
N ASN A 172 16.89 4.66 -8.46
CA ASN A 172 15.51 4.25 -8.74
C ASN A 172 15.47 3.06 -9.71
N ARG A 173 16.27 3.10 -10.76
CA ARG A 173 16.41 2.01 -11.73
C ARG A 173 16.97 0.74 -11.07
N TYR A 174 18.05 0.88 -10.28
CA TYR A 174 18.63 -0.23 -9.53
C TYR A 174 17.59 -0.90 -8.62
N ALA A 175 16.79 -0.11 -7.88
CA ALA A 175 15.74 -0.62 -7.02
C ALA A 175 14.69 -1.43 -7.79
N LEU A 176 14.24 -0.93 -8.95
CA LEU A 176 13.29 -1.64 -9.82
C LEU A 176 13.86 -2.97 -10.34
N GLU A 177 15.11 -2.95 -10.86
CA GLU A 177 15.79 -4.15 -11.34
C GLU A 177 15.99 -5.18 -10.21
N HIS A 178 16.35 -4.70 -9.02
CA HIS A 178 16.51 -5.54 -7.84
C HIS A 178 15.16 -6.19 -7.43
N MET A 179 14.08 -5.43 -7.31
CA MET A 179 12.75 -5.95 -6.98
C MET A 179 12.24 -6.93 -8.04
N ALA A 180 12.45 -6.64 -9.32
CA ALA A 180 12.08 -7.56 -10.40
C ALA A 180 12.83 -8.90 -10.29
N LYS A 181 14.14 -8.85 -10.03
CA LYS A 181 15.00 -10.04 -9.97
C LYS A 181 14.78 -10.87 -8.70
N THR A 182 14.74 -10.22 -7.54
CA THR A 182 14.76 -10.91 -6.23
C THR A 182 13.37 -11.15 -5.65
N CYS A 183 12.44 -10.20 -5.86
CA CYS A 183 11.08 -10.27 -5.34
C CYS A 183 10.05 -10.66 -6.43
N LYS A 184 10.50 -10.95 -7.66
CA LYS A 184 9.65 -11.29 -8.81
C LYS A 184 8.56 -10.23 -9.07
N ALA A 185 8.84 -8.97 -8.76
CA ALA A 185 7.90 -7.89 -8.94
C ALA A 185 7.70 -7.59 -10.44
N ASP A 186 6.44 -7.36 -10.83
CA ASP A 186 6.14 -6.76 -12.12
C ASP A 186 6.45 -5.25 -12.05
N THR A 187 7.40 -4.78 -12.85
CA THR A 187 7.83 -3.38 -12.91
C THR A 187 7.38 -2.68 -14.20
N GLY A 188 6.31 -3.16 -14.82
CA GLY A 188 5.66 -2.51 -15.96
C GLY A 188 5.17 -1.08 -15.64
N PRO A 189 4.70 -0.33 -16.64
CA PRO A 189 4.13 0.99 -16.39
C PRO A 189 2.76 0.87 -15.71
N SER A 190 2.39 1.88 -14.92
CA SER A 190 1.08 1.92 -14.24
C SER A 190 -0.11 1.78 -15.21
N SER A 191 0.03 2.30 -16.43
CA SER A 191 -0.99 2.21 -17.48
C SER A 191 -1.30 0.78 -17.95
N ALA A 192 -0.35 -0.16 -17.76
CA ALA A 192 -0.54 -1.57 -18.13
C ALA A 192 -1.30 -2.38 -17.07
N ILE A 193 -1.55 -1.82 -15.89
CA ILE A 193 -2.29 -2.51 -14.82
C ILE A 193 -3.76 -2.60 -15.20
N ASP A 194 -4.26 -3.81 -15.28
CA ASP A 194 -5.66 -4.13 -15.59
C ASP A 194 -6.37 -4.60 -14.31
N PHE A 195 -7.26 -3.76 -13.81
CA PHE A 195 -8.06 -4.06 -12.62
C PHE A 195 -9.29 -4.95 -12.91
N SER A 196 -9.68 -5.17 -14.16
CA SER A 196 -10.84 -6.01 -14.51
C SER A 196 -10.68 -7.46 -14.06
N LYS A 197 -9.43 -7.92 -13.96
CA LYS A 197 -9.07 -9.27 -13.49
C LYS A 197 -9.01 -9.40 -11.96
N SER A 198 -9.10 -8.30 -11.24
CA SER A 198 -8.97 -8.26 -9.77
C SER A 198 -10.29 -8.51 -9.05
N CYS A 199 -11.44 -8.33 -9.73
CA CYS A 199 -12.78 -8.52 -9.18
C CYS A 199 -13.30 -9.96 -9.23
N THR A 200 -12.61 -10.88 -9.89
CA THR A 200 -12.98 -12.30 -9.86
C THR A 200 -12.30 -13.00 -8.69
N ALA A 201 -12.70 -12.67 -7.45
CA ALA A 201 -12.46 -13.56 -6.32
C ALA A 201 -13.13 -14.88 -6.61
N ASP A 202 -12.33 -15.92 -6.61
CA ASP A 202 -12.65 -17.31 -6.85
C ASP A 202 -13.89 -17.80 -6.05
N THR A 203 -15.06 -17.77 -6.67
CA THR A 203 -16.30 -18.38 -6.17
C THR A 203 -16.24 -19.91 -6.22
N SER A 204 -15.09 -20.51 -6.59
CA SER A 204 -14.94 -21.96 -6.81
C SER A 204 -14.53 -22.77 -5.57
N ARG A 205 -14.34 -22.17 -4.39
CA ARG A 205 -13.92 -22.89 -3.17
C ARG A 205 -15.00 -23.16 -2.13
N SER A 206 -16.26 -22.84 -2.41
CA SER A 206 -17.37 -23.07 -1.45
C SER A 206 -18.02 -24.47 -1.50
N SER A 207 -17.48 -25.45 -2.24
CA SER A 207 -18.16 -26.74 -2.41
C SER A 207 -17.33 -27.98 -2.07
N ARG A 208 -16.32 -27.89 -1.20
CA ARG A 208 -15.62 -29.11 -0.70
C ARG A 208 -15.31 -29.04 0.80
N SER A 209 -16.32 -29.20 1.63
CA SER A 209 -16.13 -29.72 3.00
C SER A 209 -17.47 -30.18 3.63
N SER A 210 -18.11 -31.12 3.00
CA SER A 210 -19.12 -31.95 3.67
C SER A 210 -19.03 -33.32 3.09
N LEU A 211 -18.07 -34.12 3.57
CA LEU A 211 -18.14 -35.59 3.43
C LEU A 211 -17.18 -36.26 4.42
N ASP A 212 -17.80 -37.14 5.17
CA ASP A 212 -17.26 -38.29 5.90
C ASP A 212 -16.60 -38.09 7.27
N ARG A 213 -17.48 -38.07 8.26
CA ARG A 213 -17.18 -38.75 9.54
C ARG A 213 -17.56 -40.20 9.43
N PRO A 214 -16.66 -41.15 9.60
CA PRO A 214 -17.07 -42.56 9.78
C PRO A 214 -17.70 -42.72 11.18
N SER A 215 -18.91 -43.25 11.20
CA SER A 215 -19.61 -43.72 12.39
C SER A 215 -18.79 -44.82 13.07
N ARG A 216 -18.33 -44.61 14.29
CA ARG A 216 -17.86 -45.72 15.14
C ARG A 216 -19.10 -46.40 15.74
N SER A 217 -19.37 -47.59 15.26
CA SER A 217 -20.28 -48.54 15.88
C SER A 217 -19.72 -48.97 17.23
N ALA A 218 -20.53 -48.79 18.27
CA ALA A 218 -20.36 -49.49 19.53
C ALA A 218 -20.68 -50.99 19.34
N GLY A 219 -19.87 -51.82 19.88
CA GLY A 219 -20.10 -53.29 19.88
C GLY A 219 -19.20 -53.94 20.90
N GLY A 220 -19.82 -54.49 21.96
CA GLY A 220 -19.31 -55.52 22.78
C GLY A 220 -18.50 -55.12 23.99
#